data_2f34656bfbd4572ed7ff6e83acb6e8ee
#
_entry.id   2f34656bfbd4572ed7ff6e83acb6e8ee
#
_cell.length_a   1.000
_cell.length_b   1.000
_cell.length_c   1.000
_cell.angle_alpha   90.00
_cell.angle_beta   90.00
_cell.angle_gamma   90.00
#
_symmetry.space_group_name_H-M   'P 1'
#
loop_
_entity.id
_entity.type
_entity.pdbx_description
1 polymer ?
#
loop_
_entity_poly.entity_id
_entity_poly.type
_entity_poly.pdbx_seq_one_letter_code
_entity_poly.pdbx_strand_id
1 'polypeptide(L)'
;MNAGTAGVSILAAAAFAIGAAGLAQDTTRSVWDGVYTEAQSKRGEAVYRQNCASCHGVALEGIETAGPLTGARFTANWNGVTVGDMFDRVRMSMPHDRPGTLSRQQTADVLAYVFSVNRFPAGKAELARQSELLKQIKFDATKPAARN
;
A
#
# COMPACT_ATOMS: atom_id res chain seq x y z
N MET A 1 81.41 15.69 -3.58
CA MET A 1 80.51 16.86 -3.31
C MET A 1 79.34 16.80 -4.28
N ASN A 2 78.21 16.30 -3.90
CA ASN A 2 76.93 16.62 -4.50
C ASN A 2 75.86 15.95 -3.61
N ALA A 3 75.15 16.80 -2.93
CA ALA A 3 74.02 16.42 -2.08
C ALA A 3 72.77 16.16 -2.99
N GLY A 4 72.22 14.94 -2.90
CA GLY A 4 70.96 14.56 -3.53
C GLY A 4 69.80 14.72 -2.54
N THR A 5 68.96 15.67 -2.76
CA THR A 5 67.70 15.90 -2.01
C THR A 5 66.65 14.89 -2.43
N ALA A 6 66.26 14.03 -1.48
CA ALA A 6 65.14 13.10 -1.62
C ALA A 6 63.81 13.86 -1.40
N GLY A 7 63.02 13.97 -2.45
CA GLY A 7 61.65 14.50 -2.36
C GLY A 7 60.68 13.47 -1.84
N VAL A 8 60.05 13.74 -0.69
CA VAL A 8 58.96 12.94 -0.13
C VAL A 8 57.66 13.38 -0.76
N SER A 9 57.07 12.54 -1.62
CA SER A 9 55.71 12.72 -2.18
C SER A 9 54.68 12.24 -1.19
N ILE A 10 53.93 13.17 -0.63
CA ILE A 10 52.75 12.87 0.21
C ILE A 10 51.55 12.64 -0.68
N LEU A 11 51.14 11.39 -0.84
CA LEU A 11 49.85 11.04 -1.47
C LEU A 11 48.72 11.31 -0.47
N ALA A 12 47.97 12.35 -0.71
CA ALA A 12 46.73 12.61 0.01
C ALA A 12 45.60 11.68 -0.50
N ALA A 13 45.25 10.68 0.31
CA ALA A 13 44.09 9.84 0.05
C ALA A 13 42.79 10.60 0.42
N ALA A 14 42.07 11.07 -0.58
CA ALA A 14 40.70 11.63 -0.39
C ALA A 14 39.73 10.46 -0.13
N ALA A 15 39.27 10.31 1.09
CA ALA A 15 38.21 9.37 1.44
C ALA A 15 36.85 9.98 1.00
N PHE A 16 36.27 9.45 -0.07
CA PHE A 16 34.88 9.72 -0.46
C PHE A 16 33.95 9.00 0.51
N ALA A 17 33.37 9.72 1.47
CA ALA A 17 32.25 9.24 2.27
C ALA A 17 31.00 9.26 1.39
N ILE A 18 30.60 8.09 0.85
CA ILE A 18 29.33 7.90 0.19
C ILE A 18 28.28 7.84 1.30
N GLY A 19 27.68 8.97 1.60
CA GLY A 19 26.50 9.03 2.46
C GLY A 19 25.36 8.27 1.78
N ALA A 20 24.97 7.12 2.33
CA ALA A 20 23.73 6.45 1.99
C ALA A 20 22.57 7.37 2.43
N ALA A 21 22.11 8.25 1.55
CA ALA A 21 20.85 8.92 1.71
C ALA A 21 19.78 7.83 1.58
N GLY A 22 19.25 7.38 2.72
CA GLY A 22 18.06 6.55 2.76
C GLY A 22 16.95 7.30 2.02
N LEU A 23 16.58 6.81 0.83
CA LEU A 23 15.40 7.28 0.12
C LEU A 23 14.20 6.91 0.99
N ALA A 24 13.74 7.85 1.81
CA ALA A 24 12.39 7.81 2.32
C ALA A 24 11.50 7.67 1.09
N GLN A 25 10.83 6.53 0.93
CA GLN A 25 9.85 6.33 -0.13
C GLN A 25 8.70 7.28 0.18
N ASP A 26 8.74 8.44 -0.41
CA ASP A 26 7.65 9.40 -0.35
C ASP A 26 6.42 8.70 -0.95
N THR A 27 5.39 8.50 -0.14
CA THR A 27 4.11 7.98 -0.59
C THR A 27 3.48 9.04 -1.47
N THR A 28 3.77 8.98 -2.76
CA THR A 28 3.41 10.03 -3.72
C THR A 28 1.98 9.92 -4.22
N ARG A 29 1.29 8.78 -3.96
CA ARG A 29 -0.07 8.52 -4.44
C ARG A 29 -1.03 8.36 -3.27
N SER A 30 -2.30 8.71 -3.53
CA SER A 30 -3.42 8.51 -2.60
C SER A 30 -4.43 7.53 -3.18
N VAL A 31 -5.23 6.89 -2.35
CA VAL A 31 -6.42 6.12 -2.79
C VAL A 31 -7.39 6.97 -3.62
N TRP A 32 -7.30 8.30 -3.54
CA TRP A 32 -8.09 9.24 -4.34
C TRP A 32 -7.57 9.44 -5.77
N ASP A 33 -6.43 8.88 -6.13
CA ASP A 33 -5.79 9.04 -7.44
C ASP A 33 -6.23 7.96 -8.46
N GLY A 34 -7.34 7.27 -8.21
CA GLY A 34 -7.84 6.24 -9.13
C GLY A 34 -6.89 5.05 -9.25
N VAL A 35 -6.64 4.38 -8.13
CA VAL A 35 -5.61 3.34 -8.00
C VAL A 35 -6.08 1.92 -8.36
N TYR A 36 -7.34 1.75 -8.75
CA TYR A 36 -7.95 0.48 -9.16
C TYR A 36 -8.88 0.71 -10.37
N THR A 37 -9.30 -0.36 -11.04
CA THR A 37 -10.28 -0.29 -12.14
C THR A 37 -11.66 -0.82 -11.70
N GLU A 38 -12.73 -0.36 -12.36
CA GLU A 38 -14.08 -0.91 -12.13
C GLU A 38 -14.16 -2.41 -12.39
N ALA A 39 -13.45 -2.89 -13.42
CA ALA A 39 -13.41 -4.32 -13.73
C ALA A 39 -12.76 -5.11 -12.59
N GLN A 40 -11.72 -4.57 -11.98
CA GLN A 40 -11.07 -5.17 -10.82
C GLN A 40 -12.00 -5.19 -9.61
N SER A 41 -12.71 -4.10 -9.34
CA SER A 41 -13.71 -4.02 -8.26
C SER A 41 -14.82 -5.06 -8.42
N LYS A 42 -15.32 -5.28 -9.64
CA LYS A 42 -16.33 -6.32 -9.91
C LYS A 42 -15.82 -7.73 -9.62
N ARG A 43 -14.57 -8.04 -9.97
CA ARG A 43 -13.96 -9.33 -9.58
C ARG A 43 -13.84 -9.44 -8.06
N GLY A 44 -13.45 -8.34 -7.42
CA GLY A 44 -13.33 -8.24 -5.97
C GLY A 44 -14.65 -8.45 -5.23
N GLU A 45 -15.78 -8.00 -5.79
CA GLU A 45 -17.11 -8.26 -5.23
C GLU A 45 -17.39 -9.77 -5.12
N ALA A 46 -17.07 -10.53 -6.17
CA ALA A 46 -17.25 -11.98 -6.15
C ALA A 46 -16.39 -12.67 -5.08
N VAL A 47 -15.13 -12.25 -4.96
CA VAL A 47 -14.21 -12.75 -3.92
C VAL A 47 -14.73 -12.38 -2.52
N TYR A 48 -15.21 -11.15 -2.33
CA TYR A 48 -15.77 -10.68 -1.07
C TYR A 48 -16.97 -11.50 -0.62
N ARG A 49 -17.92 -11.70 -1.51
CA ARG A 49 -19.16 -12.47 -1.23
C ARG A 49 -18.85 -13.91 -0.76
N GLN A 50 -17.84 -14.52 -1.35
CA GLN A 50 -17.45 -15.90 -1.06
C GLN A 50 -16.62 -16.05 0.22
N ASN A 51 -15.81 -15.05 0.59
CA ASN A 51 -14.77 -15.21 1.61
C ASN A 51 -14.89 -14.24 2.79
N CYS A 52 -15.66 -13.16 2.68
CA CYS A 52 -15.66 -12.08 3.66
C CYS A 52 -17.04 -11.76 4.21
N ALA A 53 -18.09 -11.88 3.39
CA ALA A 53 -19.42 -11.40 3.70
C ALA A 53 -20.07 -12.11 4.91
N SER A 54 -19.69 -13.35 5.17
CA SER A 54 -20.21 -14.11 6.35
C SER A 54 -19.82 -13.46 7.69
N CYS A 55 -18.70 -12.72 7.73
CA CYS A 55 -18.21 -12.06 8.94
C CYS A 55 -18.37 -10.54 8.87
N HIS A 56 -18.19 -9.92 7.68
CA HIS A 56 -18.21 -8.47 7.53
C HIS A 56 -19.54 -7.90 7.02
N GLY A 57 -20.57 -8.77 6.81
CA GLY A 57 -21.85 -8.37 6.26
C GLY A 57 -21.84 -8.24 4.73
N VAL A 58 -22.99 -8.40 4.11
CA VAL A 58 -23.10 -8.37 2.63
C VAL A 58 -22.90 -6.97 2.04
N ALA A 59 -23.18 -5.93 2.82
CA ALA A 59 -22.98 -4.52 2.46
C ALA A 59 -21.74 -3.90 3.17
N LEU A 60 -20.81 -4.74 3.64
CA LEU A 60 -19.60 -4.31 4.35
C LEU A 60 -19.91 -3.58 5.68
N GLU A 61 -21.11 -3.71 6.20
CA GLU A 61 -21.61 -3.03 7.39
C GLU A 61 -21.00 -3.53 8.69
N GLY A 62 -20.36 -4.71 8.66
CA GLY A 62 -19.92 -5.42 9.85
C GLY A 62 -21.05 -6.13 10.56
N ILE A 63 -20.70 -7.13 11.35
CA ILE A 63 -21.60 -7.84 12.26
C ILE A 63 -20.88 -8.04 13.60
N GLU A 64 -21.49 -8.72 14.58
CA GLU A 64 -20.89 -8.92 15.91
C GLU A 64 -19.47 -9.50 15.88
N THR A 65 -19.18 -10.38 14.90
CA THR A 65 -17.89 -11.07 14.79
C THR A 65 -16.79 -10.25 14.13
N ALA A 66 -17.15 -9.27 13.29
CA ALA A 66 -16.17 -8.45 12.57
C ALA A 66 -16.68 -7.03 12.32
N GLY A 67 -15.80 -6.05 12.46
CA GLY A 67 -16.14 -4.65 12.24
C GLY A 67 -16.43 -4.32 10.77
N PRO A 68 -17.03 -3.14 10.54
CA PRO A 68 -17.37 -2.69 9.20
C PRO A 68 -16.13 -2.45 8.34
N LEU A 69 -16.26 -2.70 7.04
CA LEU A 69 -15.27 -2.37 6.02
C LEU A 69 -15.68 -1.16 5.18
N THR A 70 -16.66 -0.39 5.66
CA THR A 70 -17.14 0.85 5.03
C THR A 70 -17.47 1.90 6.10
N GLY A 71 -17.62 3.15 5.63
CA GLY A 71 -18.03 4.29 6.46
C GLY A 71 -16.93 4.91 7.30
N ALA A 72 -17.32 5.91 8.11
CA ALA A 72 -16.39 6.76 8.84
C ALA A 72 -15.44 5.99 9.78
N ARG A 73 -15.94 4.96 10.45
CA ARG A 73 -15.11 4.15 11.36
C ARG A 73 -14.02 3.41 10.60
N PHE A 74 -14.35 2.81 9.47
CA PHE A 74 -13.37 2.12 8.62
C PHE A 74 -12.34 3.09 8.08
N THR A 75 -12.75 4.20 7.48
CA THR A 75 -11.84 5.17 6.88
C THR A 75 -10.94 5.82 7.92
N ALA A 76 -11.46 6.11 9.13
CA ALA A 76 -10.64 6.66 10.22
C ALA A 76 -9.57 5.67 10.71
N ASN A 77 -9.91 4.39 10.84
CA ASN A 77 -8.96 3.36 11.31
C ASN A 77 -7.79 3.14 10.34
N TRP A 78 -8.00 3.38 9.04
CA TRP A 78 -6.98 3.18 8.02
C TRP A 78 -6.32 4.48 7.57
N ASN A 79 -6.78 5.63 8.05
CA ASN A 79 -6.22 6.92 7.65
C ASN A 79 -4.73 7.02 7.95
N GLY A 80 -3.95 7.36 6.94
CA GLY A 80 -2.50 7.51 7.03
C GLY A 80 -1.71 6.21 6.88
N VAL A 81 -2.36 5.04 6.87
CA VAL A 81 -1.73 3.73 6.61
C VAL A 81 -1.53 3.55 5.10
N THR A 82 -0.57 2.74 4.67
CA THR A 82 -0.41 2.45 3.24
C THR A 82 -1.36 1.35 2.77
N VAL A 83 -1.71 1.37 1.48
CA VAL A 83 -2.49 0.29 0.87
C VAL A 83 -1.73 -1.04 0.92
N GLY A 84 -0.39 -0.99 0.91
CA GLY A 84 0.46 -2.17 1.10
C GLY A 84 0.28 -2.81 2.48
N ASP A 85 0.17 -2.02 3.53
CA ASP A 85 -0.08 -2.54 4.88
C ASP A 85 -1.48 -3.14 5.01
N MET A 86 -2.50 -2.53 4.36
CA MET A 86 -3.84 -3.13 4.26
C MET A 86 -3.79 -4.47 3.52
N PHE A 87 -3.08 -4.52 2.40
CA PHE A 87 -2.91 -5.72 1.60
C PHE A 87 -2.25 -6.85 2.39
N ASP A 88 -1.15 -6.55 3.08
CA ASP A 88 -0.44 -7.53 3.91
C ASP A 88 -1.31 -8.01 5.07
N ARG A 89 -2.07 -7.10 5.71
CA ARG A 89 -3.01 -7.45 6.77
C ARG A 89 -4.08 -8.44 6.27
N VAL A 90 -4.72 -8.15 5.13
CA VAL A 90 -5.72 -9.05 4.55
C VAL A 90 -5.09 -10.40 4.21
N ARG A 91 -3.95 -10.43 3.55
CA ARG A 91 -3.28 -11.66 3.16
C ARG A 91 -2.89 -12.54 4.34
N MET A 92 -2.38 -11.95 5.42
CA MET A 92 -1.84 -12.70 6.56
C MET A 92 -2.91 -13.14 7.55
N SER A 93 -4.04 -12.42 7.64
CA SER A 93 -5.00 -12.64 8.71
C SER A 93 -6.44 -12.89 8.25
N MET A 94 -6.73 -12.78 6.95
CA MET A 94 -8.08 -12.96 6.41
C MET A 94 -8.12 -14.01 5.28
N PRO A 95 -9.26 -14.74 5.12
CA PRO A 95 -10.35 -14.85 6.08
C PRO A 95 -9.86 -15.40 7.42
N HIS A 96 -10.43 -14.97 8.54
CA HIS A 96 -9.93 -15.31 9.87
C HIS A 96 -9.92 -16.83 10.16
N ASP A 97 -10.88 -17.56 9.60
CA ASP A 97 -10.99 -19.03 9.68
C ASP A 97 -9.99 -19.77 8.78
N ARG A 98 -9.44 -19.09 7.76
CA ARG A 98 -8.52 -19.64 6.75
C ARG A 98 -7.46 -18.62 6.32
N PRO A 99 -6.60 -18.12 7.22
CA PRO A 99 -5.62 -17.10 6.91
C PRO A 99 -4.68 -17.52 5.78
N GLY A 100 -4.32 -16.57 4.91
CA GLY A 100 -3.36 -16.80 3.84
C GLY A 100 -3.89 -17.59 2.62
N THR A 101 -5.17 -17.96 2.58
CA THR A 101 -5.76 -18.74 1.47
C THR A 101 -6.05 -17.90 0.22
N LEU A 102 -6.21 -16.59 0.35
CA LEU A 102 -6.40 -15.70 -0.79
C LEU A 102 -5.09 -15.53 -1.58
N SER A 103 -5.18 -15.67 -2.90
CA SER A 103 -4.06 -15.30 -3.77
C SER A 103 -3.80 -13.79 -3.71
N ARG A 104 -2.60 -13.37 -4.15
CA ARG A 104 -2.27 -11.94 -4.26
C ARG A 104 -3.26 -11.18 -5.15
N GLN A 105 -3.71 -11.79 -6.25
CA GLN A 105 -4.71 -11.19 -7.13
C GLN A 105 -6.05 -11.04 -6.43
N GLN A 106 -6.55 -12.07 -5.76
CA GLN A 106 -7.81 -12.00 -5.03
C GLN A 106 -7.77 -10.94 -3.91
N THR A 107 -6.64 -10.81 -3.24
CA THR A 107 -6.45 -9.75 -2.22
C THR A 107 -6.51 -8.35 -2.83
N ALA A 108 -5.84 -8.13 -3.96
CA ALA A 108 -5.89 -6.84 -4.66
C ALA A 108 -7.32 -6.55 -5.18
N ASP A 109 -7.99 -7.55 -5.73
CA ASP A 109 -9.34 -7.41 -6.25
C ASP A 109 -10.34 -7.08 -5.13
N VAL A 110 -10.25 -7.76 -3.96
CA VAL A 110 -11.14 -7.47 -2.83
C VAL A 110 -10.89 -6.08 -2.24
N LEU A 111 -9.65 -5.61 -2.20
CA LEU A 111 -9.35 -4.23 -1.78
C LEU A 111 -9.93 -3.21 -2.76
N ALA A 112 -9.85 -3.47 -4.07
CA ALA A 112 -10.48 -2.62 -5.08
C ALA A 112 -12.00 -2.54 -4.88
N TYR A 113 -12.65 -3.64 -4.52
CA TYR A 113 -14.07 -3.64 -4.18
C TYR A 113 -14.36 -2.83 -2.91
N VAL A 114 -13.60 -3.01 -1.84
CA VAL A 114 -13.74 -2.22 -0.61
C VAL A 114 -13.57 -0.72 -0.90
N PHE A 115 -12.61 -0.34 -1.74
CA PHE A 115 -12.41 1.05 -2.12
C PHE A 115 -13.60 1.61 -2.91
N SER A 116 -14.18 0.83 -3.83
CA SER A 116 -15.35 1.26 -4.61
C SER A 116 -16.58 1.49 -3.72
N VAL A 117 -16.84 0.62 -2.75
CA VAL A 117 -17.95 0.77 -1.79
C VAL A 117 -17.74 2.02 -0.91
N ASN A 118 -16.49 2.33 -0.57
CA ASN A 118 -16.12 3.56 0.16
C ASN A 118 -16.04 4.80 -0.76
N ARG A 119 -16.43 4.70 -2.02
CA ARG A 119 -16.53 5.80 -3.00
C ARG A 119 -15.19 6.44 -3.36
N PHE A 120 -14.09 5.73 -3.20
CA PHE A 120 -12.84 6.15 -3.82
C PHE A 120 -12.95 6.00 -5.34
N PRO A 121 -12.36 6.93 -6.14
CA PRO A 121 -12.53 6.91 -7.58
C PRO A 121 -11.81 5.72 -8.23
N ALA A 122 -12.45 5.11 -9.22
CA ALA A 122 -11.76 4.18 -10.11
C ALA A 122 -10.85 4.93 -11.08
N GLY A 123 -9.81 4.26 -11.53
CA GLY A 123 -8.84 4.76 -12.51
C GLY A 123 -8.70 3.84 -13.71
N LYS A 124 -7.59 3.99 -14.42
CA LYS A 124 -7.30 3.26 -15.66
C LYS A 124 -6.37 2.04 -15.46
N ALA A 125 -5.71 1.97 -14.32
CA ALA A 125 -4.78 0.89 -13.98
C ALA A 125 -5.34 0.08 -12.80
N GLU A 126 -5.12 -1.24 -12.83
CA GLU A 126 -5.48 -2.11 -11.72
C GLU A 126 -4.60 -1.85 -10.50
N LEU A 127 -5.16 -2.03 -9.33
CA LEU A 127 -4.42 -2.09 -8.09
C LEU A 127 -3.41 -3.25 -8.16
N ALA A 128 -2.16 -2.94 -7.92
CA ALA A 128 -1.07 -3.91 -7.99
C ALA A 128 -1.27 -5.06 -6.98
N ARG A 129 -0.63 -6.19 -7.26
CA ARG A 129 -0.64 -7.38 -6.38
C ARG A 129 0.68 -7.57 -5.62
N GLN A 130 1.59 -6.62 -5.74
CA GLN A 130 2.86 -6.57 -5.03
C GLN A 130 2.77 -5.54 -3.89
N SER A 131 2.99 -5.99 -2.66
CA SER A 131 2.89 -5.14 -1.46
C SER A 131 3.81 -3.91 -1.55
N GLU A 132 5.01 -4.08 -2.10
CA GLU A 132 6.01 -3.02 -2.25
C GLU A 132 5.52 -1.86 -3.11
N LEU A 133 4.78 -2.15 -4.19
CA LEU A 133 4.16 -1.12 -5.03
C LEU A 133 2.98 -0.46 -4.33
N LEU A 134 2.24 -1.22 -3.54
CA LEU A 134 1.08 -0.71 -2.80
C LEU A 134 1.49 0.14 -1.59
N LYS A 135 2.69 -0.05 -1.03
CA LYS A 135 3.25 0.81 0.03
C LYS A 135 3.52 2.24 -0.44
N GLN A 136 3.55 2.48 -1.74
CA GLN A 136 3.65 3.82 -2.33
C GLN A 136 2.29 4.55 -2.41
N ILE A 137 1.20 3.91 -2.00
CA ILE A 137 -0.15 4.46 -2.03
C ILE A 137 -0.63 4.64 -0.59
N LYS A 138 -0.96 5.87 -0.23
CA LYS A 138 -1.49 6.21 1.09
C LYS A 138 -3.00 6.08 1.11
N PHE A 139 -3.54 5.52 2.18
CA PHE A 139 -4.97 5.55 2.45
C PHE A 139 -5.28 6.87 3.18
N ASP A 140 -5.87 7.81 2.45
CA ASP A 140 -6.33 9.08 3.00
C ASP A 140 -7.86 9.01 3.17
N ALA A 141 -8.35 9.17 4.40
CA ALA A 141 -9.78 9.14 4.71
C ALA A 141 -10.55 10.27 4.01
N THR A 142 -9.89 11.40 3.80
CA THR A 142 -10.41 12.55 3.08
C THR A 142 -9.55 12.84 1.85
N LYS A 143 -10.18 13.36 0.79
CA LYS A 143 -9.44 13.72 -0.42
C LYS A 143 -8.39 14.79 -0.11
N PRO A 144 -7.10 14.54 -0.37
CA PRO A 144 -6.06 15.54 -0.18
C PRO A 144 -6.30 16.78 -1.05
N ALA A 145 -5.82 17.94 -0.61
CA ALA A 145 -5.76 19.11 -1.46
C ALA A 145 -4.94 18.82 -2.74
N ALA A 146 -5.31 19.46 -3.85
CA ALA A 146 -4.56 19.30 -5.09
C ALA A 146 -3.07 19.62 -4.84
N ARG A 147 -2.22 18.70 -5.23
CA ARG A 147 -0.77 18.94 -5.24
C ARG A 147 -0.44 19.81 -6.43
N ASN A 148 0.02 21.04 -6.16
CA ASN A 148 0.51 21.97 -7.19
C ASN A 148 1.89 21.53 -7.71
#